data_5e045a0c7da5357494dc35ebd3aa6220
#
_entry.id   5e045a0c7da5357494dc35ebd3aa6220
#
_cell.length_a   1.000
_cell.length_b   1.000
_cell.length_c   1.000
_cell.angle_alpha   90.00
_cell.angle_beta   90.00
_cell.angle_gamma   90.00
#
_symmetry.space_group_name_H-M   'P 1'
#
loop_
_entity.id
_entity.type
_entity.pdbx_description
1 polymer ?
#
loop_
_entity_poly.entity_id
_entity_poly.type
_entity_poly.pdbx_seq_one_letter_code
_entity_poly.pdbx_strand_id
1 'polypeptide(L)' 'MRNAIKWVVGCCLLLCAIALAAEPPVKKSRSGICHPQGGTYYSRTKHYTPYDSMQACLDSGGRAPKR' A
#
# COMPACT_ATOMS: atom_id res chain seq x y z
N MET A 1 10.37 -33.58 15.02
CA MET A 1 11.44 -32.67 15.18
C MET A 1 11.81 -31.98 13.92
N ARG A 2 12.16 -32.69 12.94
CA ARG A 2 12.48 -32.08 11.69
C ARG A 2 11.28 -31.44 11.08
N ASN A 3 10.11 -31.85 11.44
CA ASN A 3 8.90 -31.38 10.80
C ASN A 3 8.58 -29.93 11.07
N ALA A 4 9.05 -29.43 12.18
CA ALA A 4 8.77 -28.05 12.54
C ALA A 4 9.26 -27.06 11.51
N ILE A 5 10.33 -27.39 10.86
CA ILE A 5 10.92 -26.50 9.88
C ILE A 5 10.01 -26.28 8.69
N LYS A 6 9.31 -27.29 8.31
CA LYS A 6 8.44 -27.20 7.13
C LYS A 6 7.29 -26.25 7.35
N TRP A 7 6.79 -26.20 8.55
CA TRP A 7 5.64 -25.35 8.84
C TRP A 7 5.99 -23.89 8.76
N VAL A 8 7.16 -23.58 9.25
CA VAL A 8 7.61 -22.20 9.24
C VAL A 8 7.67 -21.66 7.83
N VAL A 9 8.15 -22.46 6.92
CA VAL A 9 8.22 -22.04 5.52
C VAL A 9 6.84 -21.78 4.97
N GLY A 10 5.90 -22.62 5.28
CA GLY A 10 4.55 -22.43 4.79
C GLY A 10 3.92 -21.13 5.28
N CYS A 11 4.14 -20.80 6.52
CA CYS A 11 3.60 -19.57 7.07
C CYS A 11 4.16 -18.34 6.38
N CYS A 12 5.43 -18.34 6.10
CA CYS A 12 6.05 -17.20 5.43
C CYS A 12 5.44 -16.97 4.06
N LEU A 13 5.18 -18.01 3.33
CA LEU A 13 4.59 -17.90 2.02
C LEU A 13 3.20 -17.30 2.08
N LEU A 14 2.43 -17.70 3.08
CA LEU A 14 1.08 -17.17 3.22
C LEU A 14 1.09 -15.70 3.52
N LEU A 15 1.99 -15.25 4.37
CA LEU A 15 2.09 -13.84 4.71
C LEU A 15 2.44 -13.01 3.49
N CYS A 16 3.32 -13.50 2.66
CA CYS A 16 3.68 -12.76 1.46
C CYS A 16 2.49 -12.62 0.52
N ALA A 17 1.70 -13.67 0.38
CA ALA A 17 0.54 -13.64 -0.49
C ALA A 17 -0.47 -12.60 -0.01
N ILE A 18 -0.69 -12.52 1.28
CA ILE A 18 -1.63 -11.56 1.83
C ILE A 18 -1.16 -10.15 1.58
N ALA A 19 0.12 -9.89 1.76
CA ALA A 19 0.67 -8.55 1.55
C ALA A 19 0.49 -8.10 0.11
N LEU A 20 0.63 -9.01 -0.84
CA LEU A 20 0.49 -8.67 -2.24
C LEU A 20 -0.95 -8.37 -2.63
N ALA A 21 -1.89 -8.92 -1.90
CA ALA A 21 -3.31 -8.74 -2.23
C ALA A 21 -3.87 -7.42 -1.71
N ALA A 22 -3.21 -6.79 -0.77
CA ALA A 22 -3.73 -5.58 -0.15
C ALA A 22 -3.36 -4.33 -0.95
N GLU A 23 -4.34 -3.46 -1.15
CA GLU A 23 -4.09 -2.16 -1.77
C GLU A 23 -4.20 -1.08 -0.70
N PRO A 24 -3.33 -0.08 -0.74
CA PRO A 24 -3.36 0.96 0.28
C PRO A 24 -4.57 1.87 0.12
N PRO A 25 -5.08 2.44 1.22
CA PRO A 25 -6.17 3.40 1.13
C PRO A 25 -5.78 4.66 0.37
N VAL A 26 -4.51 5.06 0.43
CA VAL A 26 -4.03 6.28 -0.21
C VAL A 26 -2.69 6.01 -0.86
N LYS A 27 -2.53 6.54 -2.08
CA LYS A 27 -1.28 6.46 -2.82
C LYS A 27 -0.72 7.86 -3.00
N LYS A 28 0.52 8.09 -2.56
CA LYS A 28 1.19 9.37 -2.78
C LYS A 28 2.09 9.24 -4.00
N SER A 29 1.79 9.99 -5.05
CA SER A 29 2.55 9.92 -6.29
C SER A 29 3.92 10.57 -6.14
N ARG A 30 4.76 10.41 -7.14
CA ARG A 30 6.10 11.03 -7.13
C ARG A 30 6.03 12.54 -7.08
N SER A 31 4.98 13.10 -7.61
CA SER A 31 4.80 14.56 -7.58
C SER A 31 4.23 15.04 -6.26
N GLY A 32 3.98 14.14 -5.32
CA GLY A 32 3.52 14.53 -4.00
C GLY A 32 2.03 14.64 -3.83
N ILE A 33 1.26 14.06 -4.73
CA ILE A 33 -0.20 14.14 -4.68
C ILE A 33 -0.76 12.89 -4.02
N CYS A 34 -1.65 13.07 -3.04
CA CYS A 34 -2.27 11.99 -2.29
C CYS A 34 -3.56 11.55 -2.97
N HIS A 35 -3.58 10.33 -3.54
CA HIS A 35 -4.73 9.82 -4.27
C HIS A 35 -5.47 8.79 -3.41
N PRO A 36 -6.68 9.09 -2.94
CA PRO A 36 -7.46 8.12 -2.17
C PRO A 36 -8.13 7.11 -3.09
N GLN A 37 -8.48 5.94 -2.53
CA GLN A 37 -9.23 4.95 -3.26
C GLN A 37 -10.51 5.60 -3.77
N GLY A 38 -10.89 5.26 -5.00
CA GLY A 38 -12.03 5.87 -5.63
C GLY A 38 -11.74 7.20 -6.30
N GLY A 39 -10.55 7.73 -6.10
CA GLY A 39 -10.17 8.97 -6.78
C GLY A 39 -9.87 8.74 -8.24
N THR A 40 -9.90 9.84 -9.00
CA THR A 40 -9.75 9.78 -10.45
C THR A 40 -8.48 9.07 -10.91
N TYR A 41 -7.37 9.35 -10.25
CA TYR A 41 -6.09 8.80 -10.70
C TYR A 41 -5.53 7.72 -9.80
N TYR A 42 -6.30 7.24 -8.84
CA TYR A 42 -5.79 6.22 -7.92
C TYR A 42 -5.26 4.99 -8.67
N SER A 43 -6.06 4.41 -9.53
CA SER A 43 -5.67 3.18 -10.23
C SER A 43 -4.55 3.42 -11.25
N ARG A 44 -4.40 4.66 -11.71
CA ARG A 44 -3.36 5.00 -12.67
C ARG A 44 -2.02 5.27 -12.02
N THR A 45 -2.00 5.50 -10.72
CA THR A 45 -0.77 5.79 -10.01
C THR A 45 -0.01 4.49 -9.78
N LYS A 46 1.07 4.30 -10.52
CA LYS A 46 1.86 3.07 -10.47
C LYS A 46 3.06 3.18 -9.54
N HIS A 47 3.64 4.36 -9.48
CA HIS A 47 4.81 4.58 -8.63
C HIS A 47 4.39 5.50 -7.50
N TYR A 48 4.29 4.94 -6.30
CA TYR A 48 3.71 5.67 -5.19
C TYR A 48 4.26 5.18 -3.86
N THR A 49 4.03 5.99 -2.83
CA THR A 49 4.25 5.61 -1.45
C THR A 49 2.89 5.39 -0.80
N PRO A 50 2.65 4.25 -0.16
CA PRO A 50 1.34 3.97 0.44
C PRO A 50 1.18 4.66 1.79
N TYR A 51 -0.06 5.05 2.09
CA TYR A 51 -0.44 5.63 3.38
C TYR A 51 -1.77 5.06 3.84
N ASP A 52 -1.97 5.02 5.14
CA ASP A 52 -3.19 4.46 5.73
C ASP A 52 -4.37 5.39 5.65
N SER A 53 -4.13 6.69 5.49
CA SER A 53 -5.19 7.67 5.44
C SER A 53 -4.73 8.90 4.69
N MET A 54 -5.69 9.73 4.27
CA MET A 54 -5.37 11.00 3.63
C MET A 54 -4.60 11.90 4.58
N GLN A 55 -4.99 11.91 5.85
CA GLN A 55 -4.31 12.74 6.84
C GLN A 55 -2.85 12.36 6.95
N ALA A 56 -2.55 11.06 7.00
CA ALA A 56 -1.16 10.61 7.09
C ALA A 56 -0.37 11.04 5.87
N CYS A 57 -0.97 10.96 4.70
CA CYS A 57 -0.31 11.38 3.46
C CYS A 57 -0.06 12.87 3.45
N LEU A 58 -1.04 13.66 3.84
CA LEU A 58 -0.89 15.11 3.90
C LEU A 58 0.17 15.51 4.92
N ASP A 59 0.18 14.84 6.06
CA ASP A 59 1.17 15.13 7.11
C ASP A 59 2.59 14.84 6.65
N SER A 60 2.76 13.95 5.70
CA SER A 60 4.07 13.62 5.17
C SER A 60 4.58 14.64 4.16
N GLY A 61 3.81 15.68 3.91
CA GLY A 61 4.17 16.70 2.94
C GLY A 61 3.43 16.58 1.62
N GLY A 62 2.44 15.70 1.55
CA GLY A 62 1.66 15.52 0.34
C GLY A 62 0.58 16.57 0.19
N ARG A 63 -0.10 16.54 -0.95
CA ARG A 63 -1.19 17.45 -1.27
C ARG A 63 -2.39 16.67 -1.75
N ALA A 64 -3.57 17.22 -1.51
CA ALA A 64 -4.79 16.63 -2.05
C ALA A 64 -4.84 16.86 -3.55
N PRO A 65 -5.44 15.93 -4.32
CA PRO A 65 -5.58 16.13 -5.76
C PRO A 65 -6.61 17.22 -6.02
N LYS A 66 -6.46 17.88 -7.15
CA LYS A 66 -7.41 18.93 -7.51
C LYS A 66 -8.74 18.40 -7.98
N ARG A 67 -8.80 17.11 -8.26
CA ARG A 67 -10.04 16.47 -8.71
C ARG A 67 -10.33 15.24 -7.95
#